data_5cac85a2a9ff269b73f9914d3e14751d
#
_entry.id   5cac85a2a9ff269b73f9914d3e14751d
#
_cell.length_a   1.000
_cell.length_b   1.000
_cell.length_c   1.000
_cell.angle_alpha   90.00
_cell.angle_beta   90.00
_cell.angle_gamma   90.00
#
_symmetry.space_group_name_H-M   'P 1'
#
loop_
_entity.id
_entity.type
_entity.pdbx_description
1 polymer ?
#
loop_
_entity_poly.entity_id
_entity_poly.type
_entity_poly.pdbx_seq_one_letter_code
_entity_poly.pdbx_strand_id
1 'polypeptide(L)'
;VKENIKGSFLGGDTRASGYGYYTWQADPEQTVSGAISEDKAWETYYHSILICNITLDNIGDISGSKAEKEDLKAEAYALRAYCYFMLVNLYGQPYNQATAETDLGVPVNDVVGMEDRKFVRESVAEIYRQIESDLKEAITCFKASNLTKTCFRWNLPATYLLASRVSLYKKEYDKAIEYATYVIAAQPQLYDLSAMSDDDYFLNEKNPEILFTYGYYLVSYYAWLAKCNFPISDDLQALYGDNDWRLTHFFYKRRAVYTAQKSETSGTTGIYGYAFRTAEAYLNRAEAYAGKGDKDKALQDLKTIREKRLKVYEEVQAVTKEDVIRRVREERRRELSFEFHRWFDLRRWDRPRIEHTFTPDIKQPDVVEKYVLEKDDPAF
;
A
#
# COMPACT_ATOMS: atom_id res chain seq x y z
N VAL A 1 -1.07 4.15 -7.96
CA VAL A 1 -0.91 3.36 -9.20
C VAL A 1 -0.74 4.26 -10.40
N LYS A 2 -1.60 5.27 -10.56
CA LYS A 2 -1.71 6.10 -11.76
C LYS A 2 -0.52 7.01 -12.02
N GLU A 3 0.11 7.55 -11.01
CA GLU A 3 1.33 8.37 -11.16
C GLU A 3 2.52 7.58 -11.70
N ASN A 4 2.48 6.25 -11.58
CA ASN A 4 3.52 5.36 -12.10
C ASN A 4 3.23 4.83 -13.53
N ILE A 5 2.11 5.21 -14.15
CA ILE A 5 1.69 4.78 -15.48
C ILE A 5 1.79 5.96 -16.45
N LYS A 6 2.36 5.70 -17.62
CA LYS A 6 2.40 6.63 -18.75
C LYS A 6 1.14 6.48 -19.58
N GLY A 7 0.38 7.55 -19.71
CA GLY A 7 -0.85 7.75 -20.48
C GLY A 7 -1.36 6.66 -21.41
N SER A 8 -2.65 6.52 -21.37
CA SER A 8 -3.61 6.28 -22.41
C SER A 8 -3.55 5.01 -23.24
N PHE A 9 -3.58 3.83 -22.66
CA PHE A 9 -4.01 2.72 -23.48
C PHE A 9 -4.91 1.76 -22.74
N LEU A 10 -6.15 2.16 -22.60
CA LEU A 10 -7.21 1.22 -22.27
C LEU A 10 -7.99 0.94 -23.54
N GLY A 11 -7.87 -0.25 -24.10
CA GLY A 11 -8.74 -0.68 -25.20
C GLY A 11 -10.14 -0.96 -24.68
N GLY A 12 -11.18 -0.50 -25.40
CA GLY A 12 -12.57 -0.85 -25.10
C GLY A 12 -13.07 -0.47 -23.70
N ASP A 13 -13.80 -1.38 -23.04
CA ASP A 13 -14.52 -1.15 -21.78
C ASP A 13 -13.60 -0.86 -20.56
N THR A 14 -12.36 -1.35 -20.56
CA THR A 14 -11.39 -1.08 -19.48
C THR A 14 -10.93 0.37 -19.45
N ARG A 15 -10.97 1.07 -20.58
CA ARG A 15 -10.73 2.51 -20.65
C ARG A 15 -11.85 3.29 -19.95
N ALA A 16 -13.07 2.82 -20.13
CA ALA A 16 -14.24 3.44 -19.53
C ALA A 16 -14.19 3.42 -18.00
N SER A 17 -13.84 2.26 -17.41
CA SER A 17 -13.85 2.09 -15.94
C SER A 17 -12.71 2.77 -15.18
N GLY A 18 -11.60 3.11 -15.85
CA GLY A 18 -10.46 3.79 -15.22
C GLY A 18 -10.39 5.29 -15.42
N TYR A 19 -11.30 5.85 -16.22
CA TYR A 19 -11.23 7.25 -16.65
C TYR A 19 -11.22 8.24 -15.50
N GLY A 20 -12.21 8.20 -14.62
CA GLY A 20 -12.35 9.17 -13.54
C GLY A 20 -11.18 9.11 -12.56
N TYR A 21 -10.67 7.91 -12.27
CA TYR A 21 -9.46 7.74 -11.46
C TYR A 21 -8.20 8.24 -12.15
N TYR A 22 -8.07 8.06 -13.47
CA TYR A 22 -6.87 8.47 -14.22
C TYR A 22 -6.83 9.97 -14.46
N THR A 23 -7.98 10.59 -14.62
CA THR A 23 -8.14 12.02 -14.94
C THR A 23 -8.54 12.86 -13.72
N TRP A 24 -8.55 12.26 -12.51
CA TRP A 24 -8.91 12.92 -11.24
C TRP A 24 -10.25 13.65 -11.29
N GLN A 25 -11.28 12.98 -11.85
CA GLN A 25 -12.62 13.55 -11.83
C GLN A 25 -13.16 13.64 -10.40
N ALA A 26 -14.04 14.59 -10.15
CA ALA A 26 -14.71 14.77 -8.84
C ALA A 26 -15.45 13.50 -8.40
N ASP A 27 -15.99 12.75 -9.38
CA ASP A 27 -16.52 11.41 -9.22
C ASP A 27 -15.54 10.41 -9.86
N PRO A 28 -14.66 9.76 -9.09
CA PRO A 28 -13.64 8.89 -9.64
C PRO A 28 -14.18 7.61 -10.27
N GLU A 29 -15.44 7.23 -10.00
CA GLU A 29 -16.13 6.11 -10.64
C GLU A 29 -16.69 6.47 -12.01
N GLN A 30 -16.63 7.75 -12.41
CA GLN A 30 -17.14 8.19 -13.69
C GLN A 30 -16.37 7.57 -14.86
N THR A 31 -17.11 7.01 -15.82
CA THR A 31 -16.57 6.50 -17.09
C THR A 31 -16.44 7.63 -18.12
N VAL A 32 -15.75 7.35 -19.25
CA VAL A 32 -15.65 8.30 -20.38
C VAL A 32 -17.02 8.73 -20.92
N SER A 33 -18.04 7.86 -20.86
CA SER A 33 -19.39 8.16 -21.30
C SER A 33 -20.25 8.91 -20.26
N GLY A 34 -19.69 9.21 -19.09
CA GLY A 34 -20.40 9.85 -17.98
C GLY A 34 -21.23 8.89 -17.12
N ALA A 35 -21.24 7.59 -17.43
CA ALA A 35 -21.84 6.60 -16.54
C ALA A 35 -21.01 6.42 -15.29
N ILE A 36 -21.65 6.16 -14.15
CA ILE A 36 -20.97 5.90 -12.87
C ILE A 36 -20.85 4.40 -12.70
N SER A 37 -19.62 3.91 -12.43
CA SER A 37 -19.37 2.56 -11.98
C SER A 37 -19.46 2.51 -10.45
N GLU A 38 -19.85 1.38 -9.91
CA GLU A 38 -20.00 1.20 -8.46
C GLU A 38 -18.61 1.11 -7.77
N ASP A 39 -18.38 1.96 -6.76
CA ASP A 39 -17.22 1.79 -5.85
C ASP A 39 -17.55 0.73 -4.79
N LYS A 40 -16.94 -0.43 -4.95
CA LYS A 40 -17.11 -1.54 -4.00
C LYS A 40 -16.16 -1.48 -2.80
N ALA A 41 -15.20 -0.56 -2.77
CA ALA A 41 -14.23 -0.51 -1.69
C ALA A 41 -14.90 -0.14 -0.36
N TRP A 42 -15.77 0.86 -0.37
CA TRP A 42 -16.55 1.26 0.82
C TRP A 42 -17.34 0.08 1.40
N GLU A 43 -18.18 -0.54 0.59
CA GLU A 43 -19.01 -1.68 0.99
C GLU A 43 -18.16 -2.85 1.50
N THR A 44 -17.11 -3.21 0.78
CA THR A 44 -16.25 -4.36 1.11
C THR A 44 -15.52 -4.16 2.44
N TYR A 45 -14.96 -2.98 2.69
CA TYR A 45 -14.28 -2.70 3.95
C TYR A 45 -15.25 -2.67 5.13
N TYR A 46 -16.43 -2.05 4.99
CA TYR A 46 -17.44 -2.06 6.07
C TYR A 46 -18.04 -3.43 6.32
N HIS A 47 -18.23 -4.25 5.27
CA HIS A 47 -18.60 -5.66 5.44
C HIS A 47 -17.54 -6.44 6.24
N SER A 48 -16.26 -6.22 5.94
CA SER A 48 -15.17 -6.85 6.69
C SER A 48 -15.13 -6.38 8.15
N ILE A 49 -15.39 -5.10 8.41
CA ILE A 49 -15.51 -4.56 9.78
C ILE A 49 -16.65 -5.23 10.53
N LEU A 50 -17.82 -5.40 9.90
CA LEU A 50 -18.95 -6.10 10.51
C LEU A 50 -18.59 -7.55 10.88
N ILE A 51 -17.91 -8.29 10.00
CA ILE A 51 -17.46 -9.65 10.31
C ILE A 51 -16.47 -9.66 11.48
N CYS A 52 -15.57 -8.68 11.56
CA CYS A 52 -14.67 -8.53 12.71
C CYS A 52 -15.44 -8.27 14.00
N ASN A 53 -16.44 -7.38 13.98
CA ASN A 53 -17.27 -7.06 15.14
C ASN A 53 -18.04 -8.31 15.62
N ILE A 54 -18.67 -9.05 14.70
CA ILE A 54 -19.38 -10.32 15.01
C ILE A 54 -18.42 -11.33 15.63
N THR A 55 -17.20 -11.47 15.08
CA THR A 55 -16.18 -12.38 15.60
C THR A 55 -15.79 -12.01 17.04
N LEU A 56 -15.53 -10.73 17.30
CA LEU A 56 -15.14 -10.24 18.63
C LEU A 56 -16.24 -10.39 19.66
N ASP A 57 -17.50 -10.15 19.29
CA ASP A 57 -18.66 -10.29 20.15
C ASP A 57 -18.91 -11.74 20.57
N ASN A 58 -18.78 -12.67 19.64
CA ASN A 58 -19.09 -14.09 19.86
C ASN A 58 -17.90 -14.96 20.28
N ILE A 59 -16.71 -14.38 20.47
CA ILE A 59 -15.48 -15.14 20.76
C ILE A 59 -15.57 -15.97 22.07
N GLY A 60 -16.39 -15.53 23.01
CA GLY A 60 -16.65 -16.23 24.25
C GLY A 60 -17.34 -17.58 24.05
N ASP A 61 -18.27 -17.64 23.11
CA ASP A 61 -19.23 -18.73 22.94
C ASP A 61 -18.71 -19.83 22.01
N ILE A 62 -17.65 -19.59 21.24
CA ILE A 62 -17.08 -20.60 20.34
C ILE A 62 -16.28 -21.65 21.11
N SER A 63 -16.21 -22.88 20.57
CA SER A 63 -15.30 -23.92 21.06
C SER A 63 -13.86 -23.62 20.60
N GLY A 64 -12.88 -24.05 21.40
CA GLY A 64 -11.46 -23.89 21.09
C GLY A 64 -10.62 -23.60 22.35
N SER A 65 -9.33 -23.81 22.25
CA SER A 65 -8.38 -23.49 23.32
C SER A 65 -8.30 -21.97 23.53
N LYS A 66 -7.77 -21.56 24.69
CA LYS A 66 -7.52 -20.14 24.97
C LYS A 66 -6.61 -19.51 23.92
N ALA A 67 -5.57 -20.23 23.48
CA ALA A 67 -4.63 -19.76 22.47
C ALA A 67 -5.31 -19.52 21.12
N GLU A 68 -6.18 -20.42 20.67
CA GLU A 68 -6.94 -20.26 19.40
C GLU A 68 -7.93 -19.09 19.48
N LYS A 69 -8.59 -18.90 20.63
CA LYS A 69 -9.50 -17.77 20.84
C LYS A 69 -8.75 -16.44 20.83
N GLU A 70 -7.60 -16.35 21.52
CA GLU A 70 -6.75 -15.15 21.48
C GLU A 70 -6.21 -14.88 20.08
N ASP A 71 -5.85 -15.92 19.33
CA ASP A 71 -5.40 -15.79 17.95
C ASP A 71 -6.48 -15.21 17.03
N LEU A 72 -7.71 -15.72 17.13
CA LEU A 72 -8.85 -15.25 16.34
C LEU A 72 -9.23 -13.80 16.69
N LYS A 73 -9.18 -13.42 18.00
CA LYS A 73 -9.33 -12.02 18.41
C LYS A 73 -8.29 -11.14 17.75
N ALA A 74 -7.03 -11.56 17.79
CA ALA A 74 -5.93 -10.80 17.23
C ALA A 74 -6.11 -10.56 15.74
N GLU A 75 -6.52 -11.57 14.98
CA GLU A 75 -6.82 -11.42 13.55
C GLU A 75 -7.98 -10.44 13.32
N ALA A 76 -9.05 -10.55 14.08
CA ALA A 76 -10.21 -9.67 13.94
C ALA A 76 -9.85 -8.20 14.22
N TYR A 77 -9.12 -7.94 15.31
CA TYR A 77 -8.63 -6.59 15.61
C TYR A 77 -7.68 -6.06 14.52
N ALA A 78 -6.70 -6.84 14.09
CA ALA A 78 -5.73 -6.42 13.07
C ALA A 78 -6.40 -6.13 11.72
N LEU A 79 -7.36 -6.97 11.31
CA LEU A 79 -8.10 -6.77 10.06
C LEU A 79 -9.02 -5.55 10.17
N ARG A 80 -9.69 -5.33 11.30
CA ARG A 80 -10.54 -4.15 11.51
C ARG A 80 -9.72 -2.85 11.48
N ALA A 81 -8.57 -2.84 12.14
CA ALA A 81 -7.61 -1.73 12.06
C ALA A 81 -7.19 -1.44 10.62
N TYR A 82 -6.87 -2.48 9.85
CA TYR A 82 -6.51 -2.34 8.44
C TYR A 82 -7.66 -1.76 7.60
N CYS A 83 -8.88 -2.25 7.80
CA CYS A 83 -10.05 -1.75 7.07
C CYS A 83 -10.30 -0.26 7.36
N TYR A 84 -10.24 0.17 8.62
CA TYR A 84 -10.34 1.58 8.98
C TYR A 84 -9.18 2.41 8.43
N PHE A 85 -7.97 1.88 8.45
CA PHE A 85 -6.82 2.55 7.85
C PHE A 85 -7.01 2.79 6.34
N MET A 86 -7.53 1.79 5.62
CA MET A 86 -7.83 1.94 4.19
C MET A 86 -8.95 2.95 3.97
N LEU A 87 -10.05 2.83 4.70
CA LEU A 87 -11.20 3.73 4.59
C LEU A 87 -10.82 5.20 4.84
N VAL A 88 -10.13 5.51 5.93
CA VAL A 88 -9.77 6.89 6.25
C VAL A 88 -8.78 7.48 5.25
N ASN A 89 -7.89 6.66 4.68
CA ASN A 89 -6.93 7.11 3.67
C ASN A 89 -7.51 7.15 2.24
N LEU A 90 -8.64 6.51 1.97
CA LEU A 90 -9.37 6.61 0.69
C LEU A 90 -10.36 7.77 0.71
N TYR A 91 -11.12 7.94 1.79
CA TYR A 91 -12.30 8.81 1.85
C TYR A 91 -12.18 10.00 2.81
N GLY A 92 -11.16 10.00 3.69
CA GLY A 92 -10.86 11.11 4.61
C GLY A 92 -9.69 11.97 4.12
N GLN A 93 -9.40 13.05 4.85
CA GLN A 93 -8.17 13.81 4.65
C GLN A 93 -6.96 13.04 5.19
N PRO A 94 -5.75 13.21 4.61
CA PRO A 94 -4.53 12.69 5.21
C PRO A 94 -4.35 13.23 6.63
N TYR A 95 -3.85 12.38 7.54
CA TYR A 95 -3.65 12.81 8.92
C TYR A 95 -2.74 14.05 9.00
N ASN A 96 -3.26 15.11 9.59
CA ASN A 96 -2.52 16.31 9.91
C ASN A 96 -2.78 16.67 11.39
N GLN A 97 -1.74 16.67 12.19
CA GLN A 97 -1.86 16.92 13.65
C GLN A 97 -2.61 18.22 13.99
N ALA A 98 -2.52 19.24 13.14
CA ALA A 98 -3.17 20.54 13.38
C ALA A 98 -4.69 20.51 13.11
N THR A 99 -5.18 19.62 12.25
CA THR A 99 -6.57 19.63 11.75
C THR A 99 -7.29 18.29 11.94
N ALA A 100 -6.60 17.22 12.33
CA ALA A 100 -7.15 15.86 12.41
C ALA A 100 -8.39 15.76 13.33
N GLU A 101 -8.51 16.60 14.36
CA GLU A 101 -9.68 16.64 15.24
C GLU A 101 -10.92 17.23 14.58
N THR A 102 -10.77 17.97 13.49
CA THR A 102 -11.86 18.63 12.75
C THR A 102 -12.05 18.12 11.35
N ASP A 103 -11.00 17.53 10.75
CA ASP A 103 -11.10 16.93 9.42
C ASP A 103 -12.01 15.70 9.46
N LEU A 104 -12.92 15.61 8.49
CA LEU A 104 -13.86 14.49 8.42
C LEU A 104 -13.16 13.21 7.97
N GLY A 105 -13.24 12.21 8.83
CA GLY A 105 -12.83 10.83 8.54
C GLY A 105 -13.96 10.02 7.93
N VAL A 106 -14.27 8.87 8.51
CA VAL A 106 -15.32 7.95 8.10
C VAL A 106 -16.19 7.56 9.31
N PRO A 107 -17.38 6.97 9.13
CA PRO A 107 -18.16 6.46 10.26
C PRO A 107 -17.44 5.32 10.99
N VAL A 108 -17.55 5.29 12.31
CA VAL A 108 -17.19 4.11 13.11
C VAL A 108 -18.41 3.20 13.23
N ASN A 109 -18.25 1.94 12.78
CA ASN A 109 -19.24 0.90 12.94
C ASN A 109 -18.79 -0.06 14.06
N ASP A 110 -19.43 0.05 15.21
CA ASP A 110 -19.24 -0.79 16.41
C ASP A 110 -20.37 -1.79 16.65
N VAL A 111 -21.31 -1.91 15.70
CA VAL A 111 -22.55 -2.68 15.83
C VAL A 111 -22.38 -4.05 15.22
N VAL A 112 -23.00 -5.08 15.83
CA VAL A 112 -23.03 -6.47 15.34
C VAL A 112 -24.39 -6.88 14.73
N GLY A 113 -25.39 -6.02 14.82
CA GLY A 113 -26.76 -6.27 14.34
C GLY A 113 -27.35 -5.12 13.56
N MET A 114 -28.63 -5.25 13.16
CA MET A 114 -29.38 -4.16 12.59
C MET A 114 -29.85 -3.21 13.68
N GLU A 115 -29.44 -1.97 13.59
CA GLU A 115 -29.91 -0.88 14.45
C GLU A 115 -30.46 0.26 13.60
N ASP A 116 -31.52 0.92 14.10
CA ASP A 116 -32.03 2.16 13.50
C ASP A 116 -31.19 3.35 14.02
N ARG A 117 -29.91 3.36 13.60
CA ARG A 117 -28.94 4.40 13.97
C ARG A 117 -28.41 5.08 12.70
N LYS A 118 -28.38 6.42 12.72
CA LYS A 118 -27.69 7.19 11.67
C LYS A 118 -26.21 7.25 12.00
N PHE A 119 -25.40 6.67 11.15
CA PHE A 119 -23.95 6.81 11.22
C PHE A 119 -23.53 8.19 10.70
N VAL A 120 -22.64 8.84 11.40
CA VAL A 120 -22.00 10.10 11.00
C VAL A 120 -20.52 9.89 10.78
N ARG A 121 -19.90 10.75 10.00
CA ARG A 121 -18.44 10.72 9.83
C ARG A 121 -17.80 11.26 11.11
N GLU A 122 -16.93 10.45 11.70
CA GLU A 122 -16.09 10.87 12.81
C GLU A 122 -14.90 11.69 12.32
N SER A 123 -14.16 12.32 13.23
CA SER A 123 -12.93 13.01 12.85
C SER A 123 -11.83 12.02 12.41
N VAL A 124 -10.90 12.49 11.59
CA VAL A 124 -9.70 11.71 11.20
C VAL A 124 -8.96 11.24 12.46
N ALA A 125 -8.83 12.10 13.49
CA ALA A 125 -8.16 11.75 14.73
C ALA A 125 -8.88 10.59 15.45
N GLU A 126 -10.21 10.58 15.49
CA GLU A 126 -10.98 9.49 16.12
C GLU A 126 -10.77 8.16 15.39
N ILE A 127 -10.77 8.17 14.05
CA ILE A 127 -10.51 6.96 13.29
C ILE A 127 -9.09 6.43 13.56
N TYR A 128 -8.09 7.30 13.65
CA TYR A 128 -6.75 6.87 14.00
C TYR A 128 -6.64 6.35 15.43
N ARG A 129 -7.41 6.92 16.40
CA ARG A 129 -7.52 6.35 17.76
C ARG A 129 -8.12 4.94 17.76
N GLN A 130 -9.17 4.72 16.97
CA GLN A 130 -9.76 3.39 16.80
C GLN A 130 -8.76 2.39 16.21
N ILE A 131 -8.02 2.79 15.16
CA ILE A 131 -6.97 1.97 14.53
C ILE A 131 -5.88 1.61 15.55
N GLU A 132 -5.38 2.59 16.33
CA GLU A 132 -4.33 2.38 17.33
C GLU A 132 -4.81 1.46 18.47
N SER A 133 -6.05 1.61 18.90
CA SER A 133 -6.68 0.75 19.91
C SER A 133 -6.75 -0.70 19.41
N ASP A 134 -7.25 -0.91 18.20
CA ASP A 134 -7.34 -2.25 17.61
C ASP A 134 -5.96 -2.89 17.41
N LEU A 135 -4.97 -2.13 16.95
CA LEU A 135 -3.59 -2.63 16.79
C LEU A 135 -2.96 -3.03 18.13
N LYS A 136 -3.22 -2.28 19.19
CA LYS A 136 -2.74 -2.59 20.54
C LYS A 136 -3.34 -3.90 21.06
N GLU A 137 -4.66 -4.06 20.91
CA GLU A 137 -5.35 -5.30 21.29
C GLU A 137 -4.87 -6.48 20.44
N ALA A 138 -4.73 -6.31 19.11
CA ALA A 138 -4.20 -7.34 18.23
C ALA A 138 -2.81 -7.82 18.65
N ILE A 139 -1.89 -6.90 18.93
CA ILE A 139 -0.52 -7.22 19.39
C ILE A 139 -0.57 -7.99 20.72
N THR A 140 -1.43 -7.57 21.65
CA THR A 140 -1.59 -8.22 22.95
C THR A 140 -2.08 -9.64 22.81
N CYS A 141 -3.13 -9.85 22.01
CA CYS A 141 -3.73 -11.15 21.76
C CYS A 141 -2.80 -12.09 20.97
N PHE A 142 -2.07 -11.61 19.96
CA PHE A 142 -1.07 -12.42 19.26
C PHE A 142 0.08 -12.88 20.18
N LYS A 143 0.54 -12.02 21.08
CA LYS A 143 1.54 -12.41 22.09
C LYS A 143 1.00 -13.45 23.07
N ALA A 144 -0.28 -13.38 23.41
CA ALA A 144 -0.92 -14.35 24.30
C ALA A 144 -1.18 -15.69 23.62
N SER A 145 -1.54 -15.69 22.33
CA SER A 145 -1.78 -16.91 21.55
C SER A 145 -0.50 -17.67 21.26
N ASN A 146 0.55 -16.96 20.87
CA ASN A 146 1.88 -17.48 20.50
C ASN A 146 1.82 -18.62 19.47
N LEU A 147 0.84 -18.60 18.56
CA LEU A 147 0.68 -19.59 17.51
C LEU A 147 1.48 -19.21 16.27
N THR A 148 2.14 -20.18 15.65
CA THR A 148 2.81 -20.02 14.36
C THR A 148 1.80 -20.04 13.23
N LYS A 149 1.91 -19.09 12.29
CA LYS A 149 0.98 -18.91 11.18
C LYS A 149 1.70 -18.88 9.84
N THR A 150 0.96 -19.24 8.80
CA THR A 150 1.39 -19.03 7.42
C THR A 150 1.18 -17.57 7.03
N CYS A 151 1.81 -17.13 5.94
CA CYS A 151 1.63 -15.78 5.40
C CYS A 151 0.20 -15.50 4.86
N PHE A 152 -0.67 -16.52 4.78
CA PHE A 152 -2.08 -16.35 4.38
C PHE A 152 -3.02 -16.01 5.55
N ARG A 153 -2.48 -15.92 6.75
CA ARG A 153 -3.22 -15.54 7.94
C ARG A 153 -2.56 -14.32 8.57
N TRP A 154 -3.37 -13.38 9.04
CA TRP A 154 -2.83 -12.23 9.75
C TRP A 154 -1.99 -12.69 10.95
N ASN A 155 -0.88 -12.04 11.22
CA ASN A 155 0.08 -12.46 12.22
C ASN A 155 0.75 -11.26 12.90
N LEU A 156 1.51 -11.53 13.96
CA LEU A 156 2.14 -10.48 14.76
C LEU A 156 3.11 -9.59 13.96
N PRO A 157 4.03 -10.12 13.12
CA PRO A 157 4.89 -9.25 12.29
C PRO A 157 4.12 -8.35 11.34
N ALA A 158 3.06 -8.83 10.67
CA ALA A 158 2.22 -8.01 9.81
C ALA A 158 1.48 -6.91 10.59
N THR A 159 1.04 -7.22 11.83
CA THR A 159 0.41 -6.25 12.73
C THR A 159 1.38 -5.14 13.13
N TYR A 160 2.63 -5.49 13.47
CA TYR A 160 3.67 -4.50 13.73
C TYR A 160 3.99 -3.65 12.50
N LEU A 161 3.99 -4.25 11.30
CA LEU A 161 4.21 -3.48 10.07
C LEU A 161 3.09 -2.46 9.84
N LEU A 162 1.83 -2.84 10.05
CA LEU A 162 0.71 -1.90 9.96
C LEU A 162 0.83 -0.81 11.03
N ALA A 163 1.18 -1.15 12.28
CA ALA A 163 1.41 -0.17 13.35
C ALA A 163 2.54 0.81 13.01
N SER A 164 3.63 0.33 12.40
CA SER A 164 4.71 1.18 11.90
C SER A 164 4.23 2.14 10.82
N ARG A 165 3.41 1.65 9.86
CA ARG A 165 2.82 2.46 8.78
C ARG A 165 1.89 3.53 9.33
N VAL A 166 0.99 3.18 10.26
CA VAL A 166 0.07 4.11 10.94
C VAL A 166 0.85 5.20 11.68
N SER A 167 1.85 4.82 12.47
CA SER A 167 2.70 5.78 13.20
C SER A 167 3.49 6.70 12.26
N LEU A 168 3.98 6.16 11.14
CA LEU A 168 4.67 6.95 10.12
C LEU A 168 3.75 8.00 9.48
N TYR A 169 2.48 7.64 9.21
CA TYR A 169 1.49 8.56 8.63
C TYR A 169 1.14 9.69 9.59
N LYS A 170 1.13 9.42 10.89
CA LYS A 170 0.97 10.42 11.95
C LYS A 170 2.25 11.23 12.22
N LYS A 171 3.39 10.87 11.62
CA LYS A 171 4.72 11.41 11.92
C LYS A 171 5.19 11.14 13.36
N GLU A 172 4.66 10.10 13.98
CA GLU A 172 5.10 9.59 15.29
C GLU A 172 6.34 8.71 15.08
N TYR A 173 7.46 9.35 14.73
CA TYR A 173 8.66 8.66 14.23
C TYR A 173 9.25 7.65 15.23
N ASP A 174 9.19 7.92 16.53
CA ASP A 174 9.73 6.99 17.53
C ASP A 174 8.94 5.67 17.54
N LYS A 175 7.62 5.73 17.51
CA LYS A 175 6.76 4.54 17.40
C LYS A 175 6.94 3.83 16.06
N ALA A 176 7.07 4.57 14.96
CA ALA A 176 7.30 3.99 13.64
C ALA A 176 8.60 3.19 13.59
N ILE A 177 9.68 3.72 14.21
CA ILE A 177 10.98 3.05 14.36
C ILE A 177 10.84 1.79 15.23
N GLU A 178 10.18 1.91 16.38
CA GLU A 178 10.00 0.80 17.32
C GLU A 178 9.28 -0.37 16.64
N TYR A 179 8.12 -0.13 16.05
CA TYR A 179 7.34 -1.16 15.39
C TYR A 179 8.05 -1.76 14.18
N ALA A 180 8.69 -0.96 13.35
CA ALA A 180 9.50 -1.47 12.22
C ALA A 180 10.67 -2.34 12.72
N THR A 181 11.28 -2.00 13.85
CA THR A 181 12.36 -2.78 14.46
C THR A 181 11.86 -4.14 14.94
N TYR A 182 10.65 -4.24 15.49
CA TYR A 182 10.05 -5.54 15.84
C TYR A 182 9.82 -6.42 14.60
N VAL A 183 9.36 -5.83 13.49
CA VAL A 183 9.22 -6.57 12.22
C VAL A 183 10.55 -7.13 11.76
N ILE A 184 11.56 -6.26 11.68
CA ILE A 184 12.91 -6.63 11.21
C ILE A 184 13.56 -7.67 12.12
N ALA A 185 13.37 -7.57 13.44
CA ALA A 185 13.87 -8.56 14.38
C ALA A 185 13.21 -9.94 14.20
N ALA A 186 11.91 -9.97 13.86
CA ALA A 186 11.18 -11.21 13.65
C ALA A 186 11.49 -11.85 12.28
N GLN A 187 11.68 -11.07 11.23
CA GLN A 187 11.93 -11.55 9.86
C GLN A 187 12.84 -10.57 9.10
N PRO A 188 14.17 -10.64 9.31
CA PRO A 188 15.13 -9.71 8.73
C PRO A 188 15.44 -9.95 7.25
N GLN A 189 15.07 -11.11 6.70
CA GLN A 189 15.47 -11.53 5.37
C GLN A 189 14.82 -10.66 4.29
N LEU A 190 15.64 -10.25 3.32
CA LEU A 190 15.21 -9.66 2.07
C LEU A 190 15.50 -10.63 0.93
N TYR A 191 14.61 -10.67 -0.05
CA TYR A 191 14.79 -11.48 -1.23
C TYR A 191 15.95 -10.94 -2.07
N ASP A 192 16.97 -11.75 -2.27
CA ASP A 192 18.13 -11.37 -3.08
C ASP A 192 17.80 -11.52 -4.56
N LEU A 193 17.61 -10.40 -5.24
CA LEU A 193 17.23 -10.42 -6.66
C LEU A 193 18.31 -10.96 -7.57
N SER A 194 19.58 -11.00 -7.13
CA SER A 194 20.67 -11.64 -7.89
C SER A 194 20.53 -13.16 -7.99
N ALA A 195 19.81 -13.77 -7.04
CA ALA A 195 19.55 -15.21 -6.99
C ALA A 195 18.17 -15.59 -7.56
N MET A 196 17.38 -14.61 -7.98
CA MET A 196 16.04 -14.84 -8.53
C MET A 196 16.17 -15.31 -10.00
N SER A 197 15.41 -16.34 -10.38
CA SER A 197 15.31 -16.75 -11.78
C SER A 197 14.53 -15.74 -12.60
N ASP A 198 14.90 -15.55 -13.87
CA ASP A 198 14.17 -14.68 -14.81
C ASP A 198 12.74 -15.17 -15.09
N ASP A 199 12.45 -16.46 -14.86
CA ASP A 199 11.13 -17.06 -15.02
C ASP A 199 10.25 -16.91 -13.75
N ASP A 200 10.83 -16.53 -12.60
CA ASP A 200 10.10 -16.34 -11.35
C ASP A 200 9.46 -14.94 -11.28
N TYR A 201 8.30 -14.86 -10.67
CA TYR A 201 7.74 -13.57 -10.24
C TYR A 201 8.33 -13.16 -8.89
N PHE A 202 8.45 -11.85 -8.65
CA PHE A 202 8.99 -11.35 -7.37
C PHE A 202 8.10 -11.73 -6.18
N LEU A 203 6.77 -11.57 -6.32
CA LEU A 203 5.80 -11.95 -5.28
C LEU A 203 5.37 -13.40 -5.51
N ASN A 204 6.04 -14.32 -4.84
CA ASN A 204 5.81 -15.75 -4.89
C ASN A 204 6.11 -16.42 -3.54
N GLU A 205 5.92 -17.73 -3.44
CA GLU A 205 6.14 -18.52 -2.24
C GLU A 205 7.59 -18.61 -1.76
N LYS A 206 8.56 -18.32 -2.65
CA LYS A 206 9.99 -18.33 -2.32
C LYS A 206 10.46 -17.01 -1.70
N ASN A 207 9.62 -15.97 -1.76
CA ASN A 207 10.00 -14.66 -1.27
C ASN A 207 9.96 -14.59 0.27
N PRO A 208 11.13 -14.54 0.95
CA PRO A 208 11.21 -14.56 2.40
C PRO A 208 10.74 -13.25 3.07
N GLU A 209 10.43 -12.21 2.27
CA GLU A 209 9.96 -10.93 2.80
C GLU A 209 8.48 -10.93 3.14
N ILE A 210 7.70 -11.88 2.61
CA ILE A 210 6.25 -11.88 2.73
C ILE A 210 5.84 -12.26 4.15
N LEU A 211 5.33 -11.29 4.87
CA LEU A 211 4.79 -11.45 6.23
C LEU A 211 3.33 -11.91 6.19
N PHE A 212 2.55 -11.27 5.32
CA PHE A 212 1.13 -11.53 5.12
C PHE A 212 0.72 -11.17 3.70
N THR A 213 -0.16 -11.94 3.13
CA THR A 213 -0.71 -11.68 1.80
C THR A 213 -2.20 -12.01 1.73
N TYR A 214 -2.92 -11.24 0.94
CA TYR A 214 -4.34 -11.45 0.65
C TYR A 214 -4.65 -11.08 -0.79
N GLY A 215 -5.38 -11.94 -1.49
CA GLY A 215 -5.92 -11.69 -2.81
C GLY A 215 -4.93 -11.66 -3.97
N TYR A 216 -5.49 -11.55 -5.16
CA TYR A 216 -4.76 -11.55 -6.42
C TYR A 216 -4.24 -10.18 -6.81
N TYR A 217 -3.11 -10.14 -7.52
CA TYR A 217 -2.49 -8.92 -8.02
C TYR A 217 -3.20 -8.39 -9.26
N LEU A 218 -4.26 -7.62 -9.06
CA LEU A 218 -5.11 -7.09 -10.14
C LEU A 218 -4.36 -6.20 -11.14
N VAL A 219 -3.29 -5.51 -10.73
CA VAL A 219 -2.52 -4.64 -11.63
C VAL A 219 -1.90 -5.44 -12.78
N SER A 220 -1.34 -6.61 -12.50
CA SER A 220 -0.82 -7.49 -13.57
C SER A 220 -1.94 -8.03 -14.46
N TYR A 221 -3.10 -8.35 -13.89
CA TYR A 221 -4.26 -8.77 -14.66
C TYR A 221 -4.71 -7.70 -15.66
N TYR A 222 -4.83 -6.46 -15.25
CA TYR A 222 -5.18 -5.36 -16.15
C TYR A 222 -4.08 -5.08 -17.18
N ALA A 223 -2.81 -5.20 -16.81
CA ALA A 223 -1.70 -5.07 -17.74
C ALA A 223 -1.71 -6.19 -18.79
N TRP A 224 -2.06 -7.43 -18.41
CA TRP A 224 -2.19 -8.56 -19.33
C TRP A 224 -3.39 -8.40 -20.27
N LEU A 225 -4.58 -8.07 -19.75
CA LEU A 225 -5.79 -7.81 -20.55
C LEU A 225 -5.57 -6.73 -21.60
N ALA A 226 -4.87 -5.68 -21.24
CA ALA A 226 -4.59 -4.56 -22.09
C ALA A 226 -3.36 -4.80 -23.00
N LYS A 227 -2.76 -5.99 -23.03
CA LYS A 227 -1.59 -6.34 -23.85
C LYS A 227 -0.48 -5.29 -23.80
N CYS A 228 -0.07 -4.92 -22.59
CA CYS A 228 0.95 -3.89 -22.32
C CYS A 228 0.46 -2.44 -22.47
N ASN A 229 -0.80 -2.18 -22.27
CA ASN A 229 -1.39 -0.84 -22.40
C ASN A 229 -1.22 0.06 -21.17
N PHE A 230 -0.50 -0.40 -20.14
CA PHE A 230 -0.13 0.41 -18.96
C PHE A 230 1.38 0.49 -18.80
N PRO A 231 2.08 1.22 -19.68
CA PRO A 231 3.51 1.42 -19.52
C PRO A 231 3.79 2.20 -18.22
N ILE A 232 4.90 1.88 -17.57
CA ILE A 232 5.35 2.68 -16.44
C ILE A 232 5.71 4.09 -16.90
N SER A 233 5.56 5.08 -16.01
CA SER A 233 5.91 6.46 -16.32
C SER A 233 7.42 6.61 -16.58
N ASP A 234 7.80 7.56 -17.43
CA ASP A 234 9.20 7.85 -17.70
C ASP A 234 9.95 8.23 -16.41
N ASP A 235 9.30 8.99 -15.51
CA ASP A 235 9.86 9.37 -14.21
C ASP A 235 10.12 8.17 -13.30
N LEU A 236 9.22 7.17 -13.30
CA LEU A 236 9.45 5.94 -12.55
C LEU A 236 10.57 5.13 -13.18
N GLN A 237 10.56 4.99 -14.50
CA GLN A 237 11.60 4.26 -15.23
C GLN A 237 12.99 4.87 -15.00
N ALA A 238 13.10 6.20 -15.01
CA ALA A 238 14.35 6.93 -14.79
C ALA A 238 14.94 6.72 -13.37
N LEU A 239 14.16 6.26 -12.41
CA LEU A 239 14.67 5.91 -11.08
C LEU A 239 15.50 4.62 -11.09
N TYR A 240 15.29 3.74 -12.07
CA TYR A 240 16.03 2.48 -12.21
C TYR A 240 17.15 2.66 -13.25
N GLY A 241 18.38 2.36 -12.83
CA GLY A 241 19.51 2.25 -13.75
C GLY A 241 19.70 0.82 -14.23
N ASP A 242 20.63 0.62 -15.18
CA ASP A 242 21.01 -0.73 -15.68
C ASP A 242 21.60 -1.62 -14.57
N ASN A 243 22.03 -1.01 -13.48
CA ASN A 243 22.56 -1.66 -12.28
C ASN A 243 21.46 -2.20 -11.34
N ASP A 244 20.16 -1.94 -11.62
CA ASP A 244 19.03 -2.29 -10.75
C ASP A 244 18.29 -3.54 -11.24
N TRP A 245 18.39 -4.66 -10.50
CA TRP A 245 17.68 -5.90 -10.81
C TRP A 245 16.16 -5.74 -10.85
N ARG A 246 15.60 -4.77 -10.14
CA ARG A 246 14.15 -4.54 -10.13
C ARG A 246 13.61 -4.21 -11.50
N LEU A 247 14.41 -3.60 -12.39
CA LEU A 247 13.98 -3.32 -13.76
C LEU A 247 13.67 -4.61 -14.52
N THR A 248 14.35 -5.71 -14.20
CA THR A 248 14.13 -7.03 -14.81
C THR A 248 13.03 -7.81 -14.08
N HIS A 249 13.03 -7.81 -12.73
CA HIS A 249 12.17 -8.68 -11.94
C HIS A 249 10.82 -8.06 -11.52
N PHE A 250 10.70 -6.73 -11.53
CA PHE A 250 9.44 -6.05 -11.21
C PHE A 250 8.61 -5.73 -12.45
N PHE A 251 9.24 -5.77 -13.64
CA PHE A 251 8.63 -5.32 -14.88
C PHE A 251 8.87 -6.31 -16.02
N TYR A 252 7.83 -6.47 -16.82
CA TYR A 252 7.93 -7.15 -18.09
C TYR A 252 8.25 -6.13 -19.20
N LYS A 253 9.29 -6.42 -19.99
CA LYS A 253 9.70 -5.59 -21.13
C LYS A 253 9.19 -6.17 -22.42
N ARG A 254 8.37 -5.43 -23.14
CA ARG A 254 7.97 -5.77 -24.50
C ARG A 254 8.37 -4.66 -25.45
N ARG A 255 9.28 -4.95 -26.40
CA ARG A 255 9.93 -3.95 -27.25
C ARG A 255 10.63 -2.91 -26.37
N ALA A 256 10.21 -1.62 -26.42
CA ALA A 256 10.76 -0.53 -25.60
C ALA A 256 9.89 -0.15 -24.39
N VAL A 257 8.84 -0.94 -24.10
CA VAL A 257 7.84 -0.61 -23.07
C VAL A 257 7.96 -1.54 -21.88
N TYR A 258 7.99 -0.98 -20.68
CA TYR A 258 7.94 -1.71 -19.42
C TYR A 258 6.54 -1.65 -18.81
N THR A 259 6.05 -2.79 -18.30
CA THR A 259 4.78 -2.91 -17.58
C THR A 259 4.99 -3.64 -16.25
N ALA A 260 4.19 -3.32 -15.23
CA ALA A 260 4.34 -3.95 -13.92
C ALA A 260 4.07 -5.46 -13.97
N GLN A 261 4.97 -6.27 -13.38
CA GLN A 261 4.85 -7.72 -13.35
C GLN A 261 5.49 -8.33 -12.10
N LYS A 262 5.15 -7.83 -10.92
CA LYS A 262 5.70 -8.37 -9.66
C LYS A 262 5.09 -9.72 -9.25
N SER A 263 3.88 -10.04 -9.70
CA SER A 263 3.15 -11.26 -9.37
C SER A 263 2.52 -11.84 -10.62
N GLU A 264 2.26 -13.14 -10.59
CA GLU A 264 1.49 -13.81 -11.62
C GLU A 264 0.05 -13.29 -11.69
N THR A 265 -0.54 -13.32 -12.88
CA THR A 265 -1.90 -12.82 -13.13
C THR A 265 -2.98 -13.87 -12.90
N SER A 266 -2.61 -15.13 -12.84
CA SER A 266 -3.52 -16.28 -12.72
C SER A 266 -2.79 -17.46 -12.08
N GLY A 267 -3.54 -18.45 -11.63
CA GLY A 267 -2.97 -19.64 -11.02
C GLY A 267 -2.73 -19.51 -9.51
N THR A 268 -2.01 -20.48 -8.94
CA THR A 268 -1.78 -20.59 -7.51
C THR A 268 -0.81 -19.56 -6.94
N THR A 269 0.04 -18.96 -7.78
CA THR A 269 1.05 -17.98 -7.35
C THR A 269 0.53 -16.54 -7.37
N GLY A 270 -0.55 -16.24 -8.10
CA GLY A 270 -1.17 -14.91 -8.13
C GLY A 270 -1.72 -14.43 -6.79
N ILE A 271 -1.93 -15.34 -5.82
CA ILE A 271 -2.42 -15.03 -4.47
C ILE A 271 -1.45 -14.21 -3.60
N TYR A 272 -0.19 -14.05 -4.02
CA TYR A 272 0.80 -13.23 -3.31
C TYR A 272 0.75 -11.75 -3.70
N GLY A 273 -0.25 -11.33 -4.46
CA GLY A 273 -0.30 -10.00 -5.06
C GLY A 273 -0.42 -8.82 -4.11
N TYR A 274 -1.04 -8.98 -2.97
CA TYR A 274 -1.20 -7.94 -1.94
C TYR A 274 -0.40 -8.34 -0.70
N ALA A 275 0.87 -7.97 -0.66
CA ALA A 275 1.78 -8.43 0.39
C ALA A 275 2.21 -7.32 1.34
N PHE A 276 2.18 -7.65 2.63
CA PHE A 276 2.93 -6.96 3.67
C PHE A 276 4.33 -7.55 3.69
N ARG A 277 5.38 -6.73 3.49
CA ARG A 277 6.74 -7.20 3.29
C ARG A 277 7.75 -6.51 4.20
N THR A 278 8.78 -7.25 4.60
CA THR A 278 9.85 -6.73 5.45
C THR A 278 10.56 -5.51 4.85
N ALA A 279 10.70 -5.43 3.51
CA ALA A 279 11.27 -4.26 2.85
C ALA A 279 10.53 -2.96 3.20
N GLU A 280 9.20 -3.01 3.37
CA GLU A 280 8.44 -1.84 3.83
C GLU A 280 8.84 -1.42 5.26
N ALA A 281 9.13 -2.36 6.16
CA ALA A 281 9.58 -2.03 7.52
C ALA A 281 10.91 -1.26 7.51
N TYR A 282 11.87 -1.69 6.69
CA TYR A 282 13.11 -0.94 6.49
C TYR A 282 12.84 0.47 5.94
N LEU A 283 11.95 0.62 4.96
CA LEU A 283 11.60 1.93 4.39
C LEU A 283 10.85 2.83 5.37
N ASN A 284 9.93 2.28 6.16
CA ASN A 284 9.23 3.03 7.20
C ASN A 284 10.22 3.53 8.25
N ARG A 285 11.18 2.69 8.67
CA ARG A 285 12.21 3.04 9.64
C ARG A 285 13.18 4.07 9.08
N ALA A 286 13.62 3.90 7.85
CA ALA A 286 14.48 4.86 7.16
C ALA A 286 13.82 6.24 7.04
N GLU A 287 12.52 6.30 6.68
CA GLU A 287 11.78 7.55 6.58
C GLU A 287 11.63 8.22 7.96
N ALA A 288 11.36 7.44 9.00
CA ALA A 288 11.25 7.95 10.36
C ALA A 288 12.61 8.47 10.88
N TYR A 289 13.71 7.78 10.64
CA TYR A 289 15.07 8.27 10.95
C TYR A 289 15.40 9.56 10.19
N ALA A 290 15.10 9.62 8.89
CA ALA A 290 15.29 10.82 8.09
C ALA A 290 14.45 12.00 8.64
N GLY A 291 13.20 11.75 9.02
CA GLY A 291 12.32 12.75 9.65
C GLY A 291 12.90 13.29 10.96
N LYS A 292 13.55 12.46 11.77
CA LYS A 292 14.25 12.85 13.00
C LYS A 292 15.62 13.49 12.75
N GLY A 293 16.17 13.40 11.54
CA GLY A 293 17.49 13.91 11.20
C GLY A 293 18.64 12.92 11.47
N ASP A 294 18.32 11.66 11.77
CA ASP A 294 19.31 10.58 11.95
C ASP A 294 19.68 10.00 10.57
N LYS A 295 20.56 10.72 9.89
CA LYS A 295 21.02 10.42 8.52
C LYS A 295 21.62 9.03 8.42
N ASP A 296 22.53 8.69 9.35
CA ASP A 296 23.34 7.48 9.22
C ASP A 296 22.46 6.23 9.32
N LYS A 297 21.50 6.22 10.26
CA LYS A 297 20.56 5.10 10.39
C LYS A 297 19.60 5.02 9.21
N ALA A 298 19.14 6.15 8.68
CA ALA A 298 18.29 6.16 7.48
C ALA A 298 19.04 5.56 6.28
N LEU A 299 20.30 5.98 6.05
CA LEU A 299 21.12 5.45 4.96
C LEU A 299 21.51 3.98 5.16
N GLN A 300 21.69 3.54 6.40
CA GLN A 300 21.97 2.13 6.71
C GLN A 300 20.78 1.23 6.31
N ASP A 301 19.54 1.63 6.58
CA ASP A 301 18.35 0.89 6.15
C ASP A 301 18.23 0.86 4.63
N LEU A 302 18.50 1.97 3.95
CA LEU A 302 18.54 2.00 2.47
C LEU A 302 19.64 1.08 1.92
N LYS A 303 20.82 1.06 2.53
CA LYS A 303 21.92 0.17 2.16
C LYS A 303 21.47 -1.29 2.20
N THR A 304 20.83 -1.70 3.29
CA THR A 304 20.36 -3.07 3.48
C THR A 304 19.42 -3.52 2.35
N ILE A 305 18.50 -2.66 1.92
CA ILE A 305 17.63 -2.96 0.77
C ILE A 305 18.44 -3.00 -0.53
N ARG A 306 19.25 -1.97 -0.79
CA ARG A 306 19.94 -1.78 -2.07
C ARG A 306 20.98 -2.88 -2.34
N GLU A 307 21.62 -3.42 -1.32
CA GLU A 307 22.53 -4.58 -1.44
C GLU A 307 21.83 -5.84 -1.99
N LYS A 308 20.49 -5.94 -1.84
CA LYS A 308 19.65 -7.04 -2.35
C LYS A 308 18.92 -6.71 -3.66
N ARG A 309 19.11 -5.50 -4.16
CA ARG A 309 18.40 -4.99 -5.36
C ARG A 309 19.36 -4.59 -6.48
N LEU A 310 20.60 -4.26 -6.18
CA LEU A 310 21.56 -3.79 -7.17
C LEU A 310 22.54 -4.90 -7.58
N LYS A 311 22.95 -4.90 -8.84
CA LYS A 311 24.01 -5.80 -9.36
C LYS A 311 25.35 -5.53 -8.68
N VAL A 312 25.65 -4.25 -8.51
CA VAL A 312 26.81 -3.75 -7.74
C VAL A 312 26.28 -2.67 -6.81
N TYR A 313 26.54 -2.82 -5.52
CA TYR A 313 26.11 -1.81 -4.55
C TYR A 313 26.81 -0.47 -4.79
N GLU A 314 26.03 0.58 -4.78
CA GLU A 314 26.47 1.97 -4.87
C GLU A 314 25.95 2.73 -3.65
N GLU A 315 26.86 3.42 -2.97
CA GLU A 315 26.51 4.18 -1.78
C GLU A 315 25.61 5.38 -2.11
N VAL A 316 24.57 5.55 -1.29
CA VAL A 316 23.64 6.67 -1.46
C VAL A 316 24.29 7.96 -1.01
N GLN A 317 24.50 8.85 -1.95
CA GLN A 317 25.03 10.20 -1.66
C GLN A 317 23.90 11.12 -1.18
N ALA A 318 24.01 11.60 0.05
CA ALA A 318 23.10 12.57 0.64
C ALA A 318 23.87 13.43 1.65
N VAL A 319 23.75 14.74 1.56
CA VAL A 319 24.48 15.68 2.42
C VAL A 319 23.54 16.28 3.46
N THR A 320 22.42 16.83 3.02
CA THR A 320 21.45 17.49 3.87
C THR A 320 20.35 16.52 4.34
N LYS A 321 19.58 16.94 5.34
CA LYS A 321 18.38 16.21 5.78
C LYS A 321 17.38 16.04 4.63
N GLU A 322 17.19 17.08 3.84
CA GLU A 322 16.30 17.11 2.68
C GLU A 322 16.75 16.11 1.61
N ASP A 323 18.08 16.00 1.38
CA ASP A 323 18.63 14.96 0.50
C ASP A 323 18.32 13.56 1.00
N VAL A 324 18.49 13.31 2.30
CA VAL A 324 18.17 11.99 2.89
C VAL A 324 16.69 11.66 2.72
N ILE A 325 15.80 12.59 3.05
CA ILE A 325 14.35 12.42 2.86
C ILE A 325 14.03 12.13 1.39
N ARG A 326 14.60 12.87 0.46
CA ARG A 326 14.42 12.65 -0.98
C ARG A 326 14.88 11.25 -1.41
N ARG A 327 16.08 10.82 -0.98
CA ARG A 327 16.60 9.47 -1.30
C ARG A 327 15.75 8.34 -0.73
N VAL A 328 15.24 8.49 0.49
CA VAL A 328 14.32 7.53 1.10
C VAL A 328 13.01 7.45 0.30
N ARG A 329 12.43 8.59 -0.08
CA ARG A 329 11.21 8.65 -0.89
C ARG A 329 11.39 8.05 -2.29
N GLU A 330 12.54 8.28 -2.92
CA GLU A 330 12.90 7.67 -4.21
C GLU A 330 13.04 6.15 -4.08
N GLU A 331 13.71 5.66 -3.03
CA GLU A 331 13.86 4.22 -2.79
C GLU A 331 12.52 3.57 -2.49
N ARG A 332 11.68 4.21 -1.66
CA ARG A 332 10.32 3.76 -1.39
C ARG A 332 9.48 3.66 -2.67
N ARG A 333 9.58 4.65 -3.56
CA ARG A 333 8.89 4.62 -4.86
C ARG A 333 9.37 3.47 -5.74
N ARG A 334 10.69 3.20 -5.78
CA ARG A 334 11.26 2.05 -6.52
C ARG A 334 10.76 0.73 -5.95
N GLU A 335 10.92 0.54 -4.65
CA GLU A 335 10.68 -0.73 -3.98
C GLU A 335 9.20 -1.10 -3.91
N LEU A 336 8.34 -0.15 -3.57
CA LEU A 336 6.90 -0.36 -3.39
C LEU A 336 6.06 0.06 -4.61
N SER A 337 6.70 0.22 -5.78
CA SER A 337 5.96 0.53 -7.01
C SER A 337 4.90 -0.54 -7.29
N PHE A 338 3.69 -0.11 -7.62
CA PHE A 338 2.52 -0.97 -7.91
C PHE A 338 2.02 -1.83 -6.74
N GLU A 339 2.42 -1.54 -5.49
CA GLU A 339 1.91 -2.19 -4.28
C GLU A 339 0.96 -1.26 -3.48
N PHE A 340 0.26 -0.35 -4.14
CA PHE A 340 -0.79 0.54 -3.62
C PHE A 340 -0.34 1.60 -2.61
N HIS A 341 0.97 1.81 -2.41
CA HIS A 341 1.49 2.81 -1.48
C HIS A 341 1.53 4.23 -2.05
N ARG A 342 1.83 4.37 -3.36
CA ARG A 342 2.21 5.65 -3.95
C ARG A 342 1.17 6.75 -3.79
N TRP A 343 -0.13 6.44 -3.96
CA TRP A 343 -1.19 7.44 -3.80
C TRP A 343 -1.24 8.00 -2.39
N PHE A 344 -1.19 7.13 -1.38
CA PHE A 344 -1.18 7.54 0.02
C PHE A 344 0.11 8.28 0.41
N ASP A 345 1.26 7.88 -0.14
CA ASP A 345 2.52 8.57 0.06
C ASP A 345 2.47 10.01 -0.49
N LEU A 346 1.93 10.22 -1.69
CA LEU A 346 1.75 11.56 -2.26
C LEU A 346 0.83 12.43 -1.41
N ARG A 347 -0.29 11.87 -0.95
CA ARG A 347 -1.24 12.59 -0.10
C ARG A 347 -0.67 13.02 1.25
N ARG A 348 0.12 12.17 1.91
CA ARG A 348 0.71 12.46 3.22
C ARG A 348 2.01 13.28 3.16
N TRP A 349 2.63 13.36 1.98
CA TRP A 349 3.81 14.21 1.77
C TRP A 349 3.39 15.63 1.35
N ASP A 350 3.94 16.15 0.28
CA ASP A 350 3.79 17.55 -0.10
C ASP A 350 2.67 17.81 -1.12
N ARG A 351 1.86 16.79 -1.46
CA ARG A 351 0.84 16.84 -2.53
C ARG A 351 1.38 17.54 -3.78
N PRO A 352 2.35 16.94 -4.48
CA PRO A 352 2.99 17.59 -5.60
C PRO A 352 1.99 17.74 -6.74
N ARG A 353 2.16 18.81 -7.52
CA ARG A 353 1.43 18.97 -8.77
C ARG A 353 1.74 17.80 -9.70
N ILE A 354 0.71 17.12 -10.20
CA ILE A 354 0.83 15.98 -11.10
C ILE A 354 0.10 16.29 -12.40
N GLU A 355 0.67 15.88 -13.51
CA GLU A 355 0.15 16.12 -14.83
C GLU A 355 0.04 14.81 -15.60
N HIS A 356 -1.13 14.54 -16.17
CA HIS A 356 -1.37 13.40 -17.04
C HIS A 356 -1.89 13.84 -18.40
N THR A 357 -1.58 13.07 -19.42
CA THR A 357 -2.21 13.18 -20.73
C THR A 357 -3.11 11.97 -20.94
N PHE A 358 -4.24 12.20 -21.56
CA PHE A 358 -5.23 11.17 -21.88
C PHE A 358 -5.65 11.28 -23.34
N THR A 359 -5.71 10.14 -24.05
CA THR A 359 -6.20 10.05 -25.42
C THR A 359 -7.58 9.40 -25.39
N PRO A 360 -8.67 10.16 -25.59
CA PRO A 360 -10.05 9.65 -25.46
C PRO A 360 -10.38 8.57 -26.49
N ASP A 361 -9.89 8.72 -27.72
CA ASP A 361 -10.12 7.80 -28.83
C ASP A 361 -8.81 7.28 -29.38
N ILE A 362 -8.61 5.96 -29.31
CA ILE A 362 -7.43 5.27 -29.85
C ILE A 362 -7.27 5.44 -31.36
N LYS A 363 -8.37 5.68 -32.09
CA LYS A 363 -8.35 5.92 -33.53
C LYS A 363 -7.92 7.34 -33.89
N GLN A 364 -7.87 8.22 -32.89
CA GLN A 364 -7.42 9.60 -33.00
C GLN A 364 -6.28 9.86 -32.00
N PRO A 365 -5.10 9.24 -32.19
CA PRO A 365 -4.01 9.28 -31.21
C PRO A 365 -3.43 10.68 -31.03
N ASP A 366 -3.63 11.58 -31.97
CA ASP A 366 -3.17 12.97 -31.90
C ASP A 366 -4.08 13.87 -31.05
N VAL A 367 -5.30 13.40 -30.72
CA VAL A 367 -6.21 14.10 -29.81
C VAL A 367 -5.85 13.74 -28.38
N VAL A 368 -5.16 14.66 -27.71
CA VAL A 368 -4.65 14.47 -26.36
C VAL A 368 -5.26 15.51 -25.43
N GLU A 369 -5.94 15.04 -24.39
CA GLU A 369 -6.41 15.88 -23.28
C GLU A 369 -5.36 15.90 -22.17
N LYS A 370 -5.22 17.05 -21.51
CA LYS A 370 -4.30 17.26 -20.42
C LYS A 370 -5.05 17.47 -19.11
N TYR A 371 -4.72 16.69 -18.10
CA TYR A 371 -5.27 16.78 -16.76
C TYR A 371 -4.19 17.13 -15.77
N VAL A 372 -4.51 18.00 -14.83
CA VAL A 372 -3.58 18.50 -13.81
C VAL A 372 -4.23 18.30 -12.45
N LEU A 373 -3.50 17.72 -11.53
CA LEU A 373 -3.86 17.60 -10.12
C LEU A 373 -3.02 18.62 -9.34
N GLU A 374 -3.68 19.63 -8.80
CA GLU A 374 -3.03 20.65 -7.98
C GLU A 374 -3.07 20.28 -6.49
N LYS A 375 -2.23 20.90 -5.68
CA LYS A 375 -2.09 20.60 -4.25
C LYS A 375 -3.40 20.67 -3.47
N ASP A 376 -4.24 21.63 -3.82
CA ASP A 376 -5.51 21.90 -3.13
C ASP A 376 -6.72 21.30 -3.83
N ASP A 377 -6.48 20.41 -4.80
CA ASP A 377 -7.53 19.72 -5.52
C ASP A 377 -8.26 18.74 -4.57
N PRO A 378 -9.62 18.72 -4.57
CA PRO A 378 -10.40 17.77 -3.75
C PRO A 378 -10.06 16.29 -4.00
N ALA A 379 -9.52 15.93 -5.16
CA ALA A 379 -9.09 14.57 -5.46
C ALA A 379 -7.84 14.15 -4.66
N PHE A 380 -7.06 15.10 -4.12
CA PHE A 380 -6.02 14.84 -3.16
C PHE A 380 -6.64 14.69 -1.77
#